data_2532eff796be5f2d8c5521993a96aa70
#
_entry.id   2532eff796be5f2d8c5521993a96aa70
#
_cell.length_a   1.000
_cell.length_b   1.000
_cell.length_c   1.000
_cell.angle_alpha   90.00
_cell.angle_beta   90.00
_cell.angle_gamma   90.00
#
_symmetry.space_group_name_H-M   'P 1'
#
loop_
_entity.id
_entity.type
_entity.pdbx_description
1 polymer ?
#
loop_
_entity_poly.entity_id
_entity_poly.type
_entity_poly.pdbx_seq_one_letter_code
_entity_poly.pdbx_strand_id
1 'polypeptide(L)'
;MSEPVLLVDKSEGIATLTLNRPGVLNALSEELRNDLAGAIEDLRGDDEIGVVILTGAGRAFCAGLDLKEMSDPDRKRRSIADPPKLLRSLQQPVIGAINGIAVTGGFEIALSCDILIAAPEARFADTHARVGLLSGWGLSARLSRAIGPGRAKELSLTGNYLSAERACEWGLVNRIVPREDLLPTCRQLAADMLTCQRDVMFQYKRMIDRGFDLTLGDAMDYEVEVNRMYRGPKPEEVGERLAGIRARGRAQAEGAR
;
A
#
# COMPACT_ATOMS: atom_id res chain seq x y z
N MET A 1 -0.58 -27.94 14.17
CA MET A 1 -0.54 -26.46 14.34
C MET A 1 -1.18 -25.86 13.10
N SER A 2 -2.11 -24.92 13.24
CA SER A 2 -2.68 -24.20 12.10
C SER A 2 -1.58 -23.37 11.44
N GLU A 3 -1.63 -23.22 10.11
CA GLU A 3 -0.74 -22.30 9.41
C GLU A 3 -0.96 -20.87 9.91
N PRO A 4 0.10 -20.03 10.00
CA PRO A 4 -0.05 -18.64 10.42
C PRO A 4 -0.94 -17.86 9.46
N VAL A 5 -1.81 -17.00 9.98
CA VAL A 5 -2.76 -16.21 9.17
C VAL A 5 -2.10 -15.04 8.45
N LEU A 6 -0.89 -14.66 8.87
CA LEU A 6 -0.01 -13.69 8.20
C LEU A 6 1.37 -14.33 8.02
N LEU A 7 1.93 -14.22 6.81
CA LEU A 7 3.32 -14.60 6.55
C LEU A 7 4.16 -13.32 6.44
N VAL A 8 5.33 -13.33 7.06
CA VAL A 8 6.30 -12.23 7.03
C VAL A 8 7.62 -12.77 6.50
N ASP A 9 8.05 -12.30 5.34
CA ASP A 9 9.35 -12.58 4.76
C ASP A 9 10.18 -11.30 4.73
N LYS A 10 11.41 -11.36 5.25
CA LYS A 10 12.36 -10.24 5.27
C LYS A 10 13.61 -10.65 4.54
N SER A 11 13.89 -9.99 3.44
CA SER A 11 15.09 -10.26 2.64
C SER A 11 15.51 -9.02 1.86
N GLU A 12 16.80 -8.78 1.75
CA GLU A 12 17.38 -7.73 0.91
C GLU A 12 16.83 -6.32 1.19
N GLY A 13 16.54 -6.00 2.46
CA GLY A 13 15.96 -4.71 2.83
C GLY A 13 14.47 -4.54 2.54
N ILE A 14 13.80 -5.61 2.12
CA ILE A 14 12.38 -5.64 1.77
C ILE A 14 11.64 -6.57 2.74
N ALA A 15 10.53 -6.10 3.31
CA ALA A 15 9.59 -6.97 4.03
C ALA A 15 8.39 -7.26 3.13
N THR A 16 8.06 -8.54 2.95
CA THR A 16 6.84 -8.98 2.26
C THR A 16 5.84 -9.52 3.28
N LEU A 17 4.72 -8.85 3.43
CA LEU A 17 3.59 -9.25 4.26
C LEU A 17 2.54 -9.94 3.38
N THR A 18 2.22 -11.20 3.68
CA THR A 18 1.20 -11.95 2.92
C THR A 18 0.03 -12.31 3.81
N LEU A 19 -1.15 -11.75 3.52
CA LEU A 19 -2.40 -12.14 4.16
C LEU A 19 -2.68 -13.61 3.81
N ASN A 20 -2.68 -14.51 4.79
CA ASN A 20 -2.65 -15.95 4.55
C ASN A 20 -3.88 -16.69 5.09
N ARG A 21 -5.04 -16.33 4.58
CA ARG A 21 -6.31 -17.05 4.79
C ARG A 21 -7.00 -17.33 3.44
N PRO A 22 -6.33 -18.03 2.50
CA PRO A 22 -6.82 -18.16 1.10
C PRO A 22 -8.18 -18.86 1.00
N GLY A 23 -8.50 -19.78 1.90
CA GLY A 23 -9.78 -20.49 1.95
C GLY A 23 -11.00 -19.59 2.19
N VAL A 24 -10.78 -18.39 2.77
CA VAL A 24 -11.81 -17.36 2.99
C VAL A 24 -11.43 -16.03 2.35
N LEU A 25 -10.68 -16.09 1.23
CA LEU A 25 -10.29 -14.93 0.44
C LEU A 25 -9.57 -13.85 1.26
N ASN A 26 -8.76 -14.25 2.23
CA ASN A 26 -8.00 -13.39 3.13
C ASN A 26 -8.88 -12.39 3.90
N ALA A 27 -10.10 -12.82 4.28
CA ALA A 27 -10.99 -12.03 5.12
C ALA A 27 -10.31 -11.69 6.45
N LEU A 28 -10.48 -10.45 6.90
CA LEU A 28 -9.84 -9.85 8.06
C LEU A 28 -10.50 -10.31 9.36
N SER A 29 -10.08 -11.46 9.87
CA SER A 29 -10.40 -11.89 11.23
C SER A 29 -9.73 -10.98 12.26
N GLU A 30 -10.15 -11.07 13.52
CA GLU A 30 -9.48 -10.36 14.62
C GLU A 30 -8.00 -10.76 14.71
N GLU A 31 -7.70 -12.06 14.58
CA GLU A 31 -6.35 -12.60 14.58
C GLU A 31 -5.51 -11.96 13.46
N LEU A 32 -5.96 -12.04 12.21
CA LEU A 32 -5.21 -11.47 11.07
C LEU A 32 -4.98 -9.97 11.22
N ARG A 33 -5.95 -9.22 11.75
CA ARG A 33 -5.77 -7.77 11.97
C ARG A 33 -4.76 -7.47 13.05
N ASN A 34 -4.75 -8.25 14.13
CA ASN A 34 -3.79 -8.08 15.22
C ASN A 34 -2.38 -8.48 14.76
N ASP A 35 -2.24 -9.59 14.04
CA ASP A 35 -0.94 -10.04 13.51
C ASP A 35 -0.38 -9.04 12.50
N LEU A 36 -1.25 -8.52 11.61
CA LEU A 36 -0.83 -7.48 10.66
C LEU A 36 -0.41 -6.19 11.39
N ALA A 37 -1.15 -5.78 12.41
CA ALA A 37 -0.79 -4.61 13.21
C ALA A 37 0.52 -4.81 13.95
N GLY A 38 0.72 -5.98 14.57
CA GLY A 38 1.98 -6.33 15.23
C GLY A 38 3.17 -6.31 14.28
N ALA A 39 3.02 -6.94 13.11
CA ALA A 39 4.07 -6.94 12.09
C ALA A 39 4.42 -5.52 11.60
N ILE A 40 3.43 -4.64 11.44
CA ILE A 40 3.66 -3.24 11.03
C ILE A 40 4.41 -2.48 12.15
N GLU A 41 4.04 -2.67 13.42
CA GLU A 41 4.76 -2.03 14.53
C GLU A 41 6.21 -2.53 14.63
N ASP A 42 6.46 -3.82 14.41
CA ASP A 42 7.81 -4.39 14.37
C ASP A 42 8.64 -3.76 13.24
N LEU A 43 8.03 -3.57 12.05
CA LEU A 43 8.71 -2.95 10.89
C LEU A 43 9.01 -1.47 11.11
N ARG A 44 8.24 -0.76 11.92
CA ARG A 44 8.48 0.65 12.23
C ARG A 44 9.84 0.89 12.89
N GLY A 45 10.29 -0.03 13.72
CA GLY A 45 11.58 0.02 14.41
C GLY A 45 12.71 -0.76 13.73
N ASP A 46 12.45 -1.36 12.57
CA ASP A 46 13.41 -2.22 11.88
C ASP A 46 14.26 -1.41 10.87
N ASP A 47 15.48 -1.12 11.31
CA ASP A 47 16.43 -0.35 10.48
C ASP A 47 16.98 -1.14 9.29
N GLU A 48 16.77 -2.45 9.21
CA GLU A 48 17.21 -3.26 8.08
C GLU A 48 16.19 -3.22 6.93
N ILE A 49 14.93 -2.84 7.21
CA ILE A 49 13.86 -2.82 6.21
C ILE A 49 13.60 -1.40 5.70
N GLY A 50 13.80 -1.19 4.41
CA GLY A 50 13.56 0.09 3.74
C GLY A 50 12.27 0.18 2.93
N VAL A 51 11.68 -0.96 2.52
CA VAL A 51 10.43 -1.00 1.73
C VAL A 51 9.57 -2.18 2.20
N VAL A 52 8.25 -1.99 2.20
CA VAL A 52 7.27 -3.03 2.53
C VAL A 52 6.44 -3.38 1.30
N ILE A 53 6.21 -4.67 1.06
CA ILE A 53 5.27 -5.19 0.06
C ILE A 53 4.14 -5.88 0.81
N LEU A 54 2.90 -5.58 0.44
CA LEU A 54 1.71 -6.23 1.00
C LEU A 54 0.93 -6.94 -0.09
N THR A 55 0.62 -8.22 0.11
CA THR A 55 -0.13 -9.05 -0.84
C THR A 55 -1.05 -10.04 -0.14
N GLY A 56 -1.82 -10.82 -0.90
CA GLY A 56 -2.66 -11.89 -0.39
C GLY A 56 -2.26 -13.26 -0.92
N ALA A 57 -2.36 -14.30 -0.11
CA ALA A 57 -2.20 -15.67 -0.55
C ALA A 57 -3.38 -16.13 -1.44
N GLY A 58 -3.11 -17.01 -2.38
CA GLY A 58 -4.13 -17.58 -3.25
C GLY A 58 -4.73 -16.57 -4.25
N ARG A 59 -6.04 -16.63 -4.48
CA ARG A 59 -6.72 -15.92 -5.58
C ARG A 59 -7.24 -14.52 -5.22
N ALA A 60 -7.09 -14.05 -4.00
CA ALA A 60 -7.61 -12.78 -3.52
C ALA A 60 -6.51 -11.96 -2.83
N PHE A 61 -6.57 -10.65 -2.93
CA PHE A 61 -5.85 -9.78 -2.04
C PHE A 61 -6.51 -9.82 -0.65
N CYS A 62 -7.73 -9.29 -0.52
CA CYS A 62 -8.49 -9.32 0.73
C CYS A 62 -9.97 -9.04 0.49
N ALA A 63 -10.85 -9.88 1.01
CA ALA A 63 -12.31 -9.75 0.88
C ALA A 63 -12.96 -8.79 1.90
N GLY A 64 -12.18 -8.10 2.72
CA GLY A 64 -12.68 -7.21 3.77
C GLY A 64 -12.86 -7.93 5.11
N LEU A 65 -13.68 -7.35 6.00
CA LEU A 65 -13.90 -7.90 7.33
C LEU A 65 -14.53 -9.30 7.28
N ASP A 66 -14.14 -10.17 8.21
CA ASP A 66 -14.70 -11.51 8.33
C ASP A 66 -16.15 -11.42 8.84
N LEU A 67 -17.10 -11.54 7.90
CA LEU A 67 -18.53 -11.43 8.20
C LEU A 67 -19.04 -12.52 9.14
N LYS A 68 -18.40 -13.70 9.18
CA LYS A 68 -18.75 -14.76 10.13
C LYS A 68 -18.45 -14.34 11.55
N GLU A 69 -17.27 -13.73 11.78
CA GLU A 69 -16.96 -13.16 13.10
C GLU A 69 -17.88 -11.99 13.45
N MET A 70 -18.27 -11.17 12.46
CA MET A 70 -19.17 -10.03 12.70
C MET A 70 -20.58 -10.44 13.05
N SER A 71 -21.06 -11.56 12.54
CA SER A 71 -22.40 -12.11 12.80
C SER A 71 -22.48 -12.95 14.07
N ASP A 72 -21.38 -13.18 14.78
CA ASP A 72 -21.36 -13.90 16.06
C ASP A 72 -22.00 -13.02 17.18
N PRO A 73 -23.15 -13.41 17.74
CA PRO A 73 -23.81 -12.66 18.79
C PRO A 73 -23.01 -12.62 20.11
N ASP A 74 -22.16 -13.62 20.33
CA ASP A 74 -21.35 -13.73 21.56
C ASP A 74 -20.00 -13.01 21.42
N ARG A 75 -19.75 -12.36 20.28
CA ARG A 75 -18.51 -11.64 20.04
C ARG A 75 -18.35 -10.49 21.02
N LYS A 76 -17.31 -10.61 21.86
CA LYS A 76 -16.88 -9.49 22.71
C LYS A 76 -16.24 -8.42 21.82
N ARG A 77 -16.78 -7.21 21.82
CA ARG A 77 -16.15 -6.05 21.17
C ARG A 77 -14.83 -5.75 21.90
N ARG A 78 -13.73 -6.23 21.36
CA ARG A 78 -12.37 -5.85 21.79
C ARG A 78 -11.92 -4.62 21.01
N SER A 79 -10.95 -3.88 21.56
CA SER A 79 -10.24 -2.85 20.80
C SER A 79 -9.60 -3.52 19.57
N ILE A 80 -10.02 -3.10 18.39
CA ILE A 80 -9.57 -3.72 17.14
C ILE A 80 -8.44 -2.86 16.61
N ALA A 81 -7.31 -3.48 16.31
CA ALA A 81 -6.22 -2.83 15.61
C ALA A 81 -6.72 -2.18 14.30
N ASP A 82 -6.15 -1.04 13.96
CA ASP A 82 -6.42 -0.29 12.71
C ASP A 82 -5.22 -0.45 11.76
N PRO A 83 -5.08 -1.59 11.04
CA PRO A 83 -3.96 -1.82 10.15
C PRO A 83 -3.81 -0.74 9.06
N PRO A 84 -4.89 -0.22 8.45
CA PRO A 84 -4.79 0.89 7.51
C PRO A 84 -4.13 2.14 8.09
N LYS A 85 -4.45 2.50 9.33
CA LYS A 85 -3.81 3.63 10.00
C LYS A 85 -2.32 3.37 10.27
N LEU A 86 -1.99 2.16 10.68
CA LEU A 86 -0.60 1.76 10.96
C LEU A 86 0.23 1.73 9.67
N LEU A 87 -0.28 1.16 8.57
CA LEU A 87 0.39 1.18 7.26
C LEU A 87 0.74 2.60 6.83
N ARG A 88 -0.21 3.54 6.96
CA ARG A 88 0.02 4.94 6.61
C ARG A 88 1.03 5.66 7.51
N SER A 89 1.26 5.16 8.71
CA SER A 89 2.23 5.75 9.64
C SER A 89 3.66 5.22 9.46
N LEU A 90 3.86 4.22 8.60
CA LEU A 90 5.19 3.73 8.26
C LEU A 90 5.99 4.80 7.52
N GLN A 91 7.27 4.94 7.89
CA GLN A 91 8.21 5.75 7.13
C GLN A 91 8.62 5.05 5.82
N GLN A 92 8.69 3.72 5.87
CA GLN A 92 8.97 2.88 4.71
C GLN A 92 7.85 3.03 3.66
N PRO A 93 8.17 3.16 2.37
CA PRO A 93 7.19 3.00 1.30
C PRO A 93 6.52 1.63 1.36
N VAL A 94 5.20 1.62 1.09
CA VAL A 94 4.39 0.41 1.06
C VAL A 94 3.86 0.17 -0.35
N ILE A 95 4.23 -0.95 -0.95
CA ILE A 95 3.76 -1.38 -2.27
C ILE A 95 2.65 -2.43 -2.08
N GLY A 96 1.45 -2.14 -2.54
CA GLY A 96 0.35 -3.09 -2.61
C GLY A 96 0.44 -3.93 -3.88
N ALA A 97 0.73 -5.22 -3.74
CA ALA A 97 0.72 -6.21 -4.81
C ALA A 97 -0.67 -6.87 -4.87
N ILE A 98 -1.55 -6.32 -5.70
CA ILE A 98 -2.98 -6.69 -5.73
C ILE A 98 -3.19 -7.88 -6.65
N ASN A 99 -3.13 -9.06 -6.06
CA ASN A 99 -3.18 -10.34 -6.76
C ASN A 99 -4.60 -10.84 -7.10
N GLY A 100 -5.64 -10.12 -6.69
CA GLY A 100 -7.04 -10.52 -6.89
C GLY A 100 -8.01 -9.52 -6.28
N ILE A 101 -9.16 -9.97 -5.79
CA ILE A 101 -10.17 -9.08 -5.23
C ILE A 101 -9.67 -8.33 -4.00
N ALA A 102 -9.99 -7.03 -3.93
CA ALA A 102 -9.80 -6.13 -2.80
C ALA A 102 -11.15 -5.45 -2.51
N VAL A 103 -11.84 -5.85 -1.46
CA VAL A 103 -13.24 -5.45 -1.21
C VAL A 103 -13.39 -4.84 0.18
N THR A 104 -14.17 -3.76 0.31
CA THR A 104 -14.47 -3.07 1.58
C THR A 104 -13.22 -2.80 2.41
N GLY A 105 -13.06 -3.41 3.59
CA GLY A 105 -11.85 -3.29 4.42
C GLY A 105 -10.57 -3.72 3.69
N GLY A 106 -10.63 -4.68 2.77
CA GLY A 106 -9.50 -5.06 1.92
C GLY A 106 -9.15 -3.96 0.91
N PHE A 107 -10.14 -3.24 0.40
CA PHE A 107 -9.91 -2.07 -0.43
C PHE A 107 -9.34 -0.90 0.39
N GLU A 108 -9.77 -0.73 1.64
CA GLU A 108 -9.21 0.27 2.56
C GLU A 108 -7.73 0.00 2.87
N ILE A 109 -7.35 -1.27 3.04
CA ILE A 109 -5.94 -1.68 3.17
C ILE A 109 -5.17 -1.37 1.88
N ALA A 110 -5.69 -1.72 0.71
CA ALA A 110 -5.06 -1.40 -0.57
C ALA A 110 -4.84 0.11 -0.73
N LEU A 111 -5.87 0.93 -0.45
CA LEU A 111 -5.76 2.41 -0.47
C LEU A 111 -4.81 2.99 0.58
N SER A 112 -4.34 2.19 1.51
CA SER A 112 -3.38 2.60 2.53
C SER A 112 -1.93 2.29 2.15
N CYS A 113 -1.73 1.57 1.03
CA CYS A 113 -0.44 1.45 0.37
C CYS A 113 -0.13 2.72 -0.44
N ASP A 114 1.16 3.00 -0.63
CA ASP A 114 1.62 4.19 -1.37
C ASP A 114 1.54 3.97 -2.90
N ILE A 115 1.77 2.75 -3.34
CA ILE A 115 1.80 2.37 -4.76
C ILE A 115 1.02 1.06 -4.92
N LEU A 116 0.15 0.98 -5.95
CA LEU A 116 -0.57 -0.24 -6.27
C LEU A 116 -0.11 -0.81 -7.61
N ILE A 117 0.32 -2.08 -7.59
CA ILE A 117 0.56 -2.88 -8.80
C ILE A 117 -0.44 -4.03 -8.76
N ALA A 118 -1.13 -4.28 -9.87
CA ALA A 118 -2.21 -5.26 -9.91
C ALA A 118 -1.96 -6.36 -10.94
N ALA A 119 -2.46 -7.55 -10.64
CA ALA A 119 -2.66 -8.59 -11.63
C ALA A 119 -3.95 -8.30 -12.45
N PRO A 120 -4.10 -8.83 -13.68
CA PRO A 120 -5.30 -8.64 -14.51
C PRO A 120 -6.60 -9.11 -13.84
N GLU A 121 -6.50 -10.09 -12.93
CA GLU A 121 -7.63 -10.64 -12.18
C GLU A 121 -8.06 -9.75 -11.02
N ALA A 122 -7.29 -8.72 -10.69
CA ALA A 122 -7.63 -7.82 -9.58
C ALA A 122 -8.96 -7.11 -9.83
N ARG A 123 -9.76 -7.01 -8.78
CA ARG A 123 -11.06 -6.32 -8.79
C ARG A 123 -11.21 -5.56 -7.49
N PHE A 124 -11.73 -4.35 -7.58
CA PHE A 124 -11.94 -3.48 -6.43
C PHE A 124 -13.43 -3.22 -6.24
N ALA A 125 -13.92 -3.26 -5.01
CA ALA A 125 -15.31 -2.92 -4.74
C ALA A 125 -15.49 -2.30 -3.36
N ASP A 126 -16.36 -1.30 -3.26
CA ASP A 126 -16.86 -0.78 -1.99
C ASP A 126 -18.27 -1.33 -1.74
N THR A 127 -18.38 -2.40 -0.99
CA THR A 127 -19.68 -3.01 -0.69
C THR A 127 -20.23 -2.61 0.68
N HIS A 128 -19.67 -1.60 1.37
CA HIS A 128 -20.15 -1.17 2.68
C HIS A 128 -21.65 -0.86 2.68
N ALA A 129 -22.13 -0.07 1.72
CA ALA A 129 -23.55 0.28 1.61
C ALA A 129 -24.46 -0.94 1.38
N ARG A 130 -23.96 -1.99 0.71
CA ARG A 130 -24.74 -3.22 0.46
C ARG A 130 -24.94 -4.05 1.73
N VAL A 131 -24.01 -3.98 2.68
CA VAL A 131 -24.09 -4.71 3.95
C VAL A 131 -24.57 -3.81 5.10
N GLY A 132 -24.95 -2.57 4.80
CA GLY A 132 -25.46 -1.62 5.81
C GLY A 132 -24.39 -1.07 6.75
N LEU A 133 -23.14 -1.00 6.30
CA LEU A 133 -22.02 -0.45 7.05
C LEU A 133 -21.55 0.86 6.42
N LEU A 134 -20.79 1.62 7.20
CA LEU A 134 -20.00 2.76 6.71
C LEU A 134 -18.53 2.41 6.74
N SER A 135 -17.77 2.97 5.78
CA SER A 135 -16.32 2.89 5.79
C SER A 135 -15.76 3.62 7.01
N GLY A 136 -14.79 3.01 7.70
CA GLY A 136 -14.19 3.58 8.92
C GLY A 136 -12.68 3.78 8.82
N TRP A 137 -12.06 3.24 7.78
CA TRP A 137 -10.60 3.25 7.61
C TRP A 137 -10.13 4.16 6.48
N GLY A 138 -11.02 5.03 5.99
CA GLY A 138 -10.69 6.13 5.09
C GLY A 138 -11.00 5.89 3.61
N LEU A 139 -11.81 4.87 3.25
CA LEU A 139 -12.16 4.59 1.86
C LEU A 139 -12.79 5.80 1.16
N SER A 140 -13.82 6.39 1.73
CA SER A 140 -14.54 7.52 1.13
C SER A 140 -13.62 8.72 0.85
N ALA A 141 -12.73 9.03 1.79
CA ALA A 141 -11.81 10.15 1.68
C ALA A 141 -10.68 9.90 0.67
N ARG A 142 -10.09 8.71 0.70
CA ARG A 142 -8.95 8.35 -0.15
C ARG A 142 -9.36 8.03 -1.57
N LEU A 143 -10.41 7.22 -1.74
CA LEU A 143 -10.90 6.85 -3.05
C LEU A 143 -11.31 8.08 -3.87
N SER A 144 -12.04 9.01 -3.25
CA SER A 144 -12.47 10.24 -3.94
C SER A 144 -11.31 11.13 -4.37
N ARG A 145 -10.20 11.09 -3.64
CA ARG A 145 -8.97 11.80 -4.01
C ARG A 145 -8.19 11.08 -5.11
N ALA A 146 -8.19 9.75 -5.11
CA ALA A 146 -7.48 8.96 -6.11
C ALA A 146 -8.14 9.01 -7.49
N ILE A 147 -9.48 8.85 -7.56
CA ILE A 147 -10.19 8.68 -8.84
C ILE A 147 -11.24 9.77 -9.15
N GLY A 148 -11.31 10.77 -8.28
CA GLY A 148 -12.30 11.84 -8.36
C GLY A 148 -13.65 11.47 -7.71
N PRO A 149 -14.42 12.47 -7.23
CA PRO A 149 -15.61 12.23 -6.42
C PRO A 149 -16.76 11.55 -7.18
N GLY A 150 -16.89 11.77 -8.49
CA GLY A 150 -17.92 11.12 -9.31
C GLY A 150 -17.75 9.60 -9.38
N ARG A 151 -16.55 9.15 -9.75
CA ARG A 151 -16.21 7.71 -9.83
C ARG A 151 -16.25 7.03 -8.46
N ALA A 152 -15.78 7.71 -7.42
CA ALA A 152 -15.86 7.21 -6.05
C ALA A 152 -17.31 6.99 -5.60
N LYS A 153 -18.22 7.96 -5.88
CA LYS A 153 -19.66 7.80 -5.60
C LYS A 153 -20.26 6.65 -6.39
N GLU A 154 -19.95 6.51 -7.68
CA GLU A 154 -20.42 5.39 -8.49
C GLU A 154 -20.08 4.04 -7.83
N LEU A 155 -18.81 3.83 -7.43
CA LEU A 155 -18.38 2.60 -6.78
C LEU A 155 -19.04 2.41 -5.40
N SER A 156 -18.99 3.42 -4.55
CA SER A 156 -19.44 3.30 -3.15
C SER A 156 -20.98 3.21 -3.03
N LEU A 157 -21.74 3.86 -3.92
CA LEU A 157 -23.19 3.83 -3.88
C LEU A 157 -23.78 2.61 -4.58
N THR A 158 -23.08 2.01 -5.52
CA THR A 158 -23.51 0.80 -6.23
C THR A 158 -22.97 -0.49 -5.62
N GLY A 159 -21.76 -0.44 -5.05
CA GLY A 159 -20.99 -1.63 -4.66
C GLY A 159 -20.59 -2.50 -5.85
N ASN A 160 -20.52 -1.94 -7.05
CA ASN A 160 -20.10 -2.67 -8.25
C ASN A 160 -18.57 -2.85 -8.26
N TYR A 161 -18.13 -3.88 -8.98
CA TYR A 161 -16.72 -4.16 -9.11
C TYR A 161 -16.07 -3.32 -10.21
N LEU A 162 -14.92 -2.73 -9.87
CA LEU A 162 -14.00 -2.06 -10.78
C LEU A 162 -12.93 -3.07 -11.23
N SER A 163 -12.73 -3.25 -12.53
CA SER A 163 -11.66 -4.10 -13.05
C SER A 163 -10.28 -3.47 -12.89
N ALA A 164 -9.22 -4.27 -12.98
CA ALA A 164 -7.84 -3.79 -12.91
C ALA A 164 -7.55 -2.77 -14.00
N GLU A 165 -8.02 -3.01 -15.24
CA GLU A 165 -7.82 -2.15 -16.39
C GLU A 165 -8.41 -0.76 -16.14
N ARG A 166 -9.68 -0.71 -15.73
CA ARG A 166 -10.34 0.57 -15.42
C ARG A 166 -9.73 1.26 -14.18
N ALA A 167 -9.29 0.48 -13.21
CA ALA A 167 -8.57 1.01 -12.05
C ALA A 167 -7.26 1.70 -12.47
N CYS A 168 -6.52 1.11 -13.40
CA CYS A 168 -5.33 1.70 -13.99
C CYS A 168 -5.66 2.96 -14.82
N GLU A 169 -6.67 2.89 -15.70
CA GLU A 169 -7.14 4.05 -16.48
C GLU A 169 -7.58 5.23 -15.59
N TRP A 170 -8.15 4.94 -14.42
CA TRP A 170 -8.62 5.95 -13.48
C TRP A 170 -7.52 6.48 -12.56
N GLY A 171 -6.31 5.92 -12.62
CA GLY A 171 -5.18 6.32 -11.80
C GLY A 171 -5.18 5.75 -10.36
N LEU A 172 -6.04 4.76 -10.09
CA LEU A 172 -6.04 4.04 -8.81
C LEU A 172 -4.86 3.05 -8.72
N VAL A 173 -4.54 2.39 -9.83
CA VAL A 173 -3.46 1.42 -9.96
C VAL A 173 -2.36 1.99 -10.85
N ASN A 174 -1.11 1.89 -10.43
CA ASN A 174 0.02 2.44 -11.17
C ASN A 174 0.35 1.64 -12.44
N ARG A 175 0.19 0.32 -12.39
CA ARG A 175 0.40 -0.59 -13.54
C ARG A 175 -0.25 -1.94 -13.33
N ILE A 176 -0.49 -2.64 -14.45
CA ILE A 176 -0.96 -4.03 -14.48
C ILE A 176 0.16 -4.87 -15.06
N VAL A 177 0.42 -6.01 -14.43
CA VAL A 177 1.41 -6.99 -14.90
C VAL A 177 0.84 -8.40 -14.80
N PRO A 178 1.31 -9.38 -15.60
CA PRO A 178 0.91 -10.77 -15.45
C PRO A 178 1.04 -11.24 -14.00
N ARG A 179 0.16 -12.16 -13.59
CA ARG A 179 0.11 -12.60 -12.19
C ARG A 179 1.45 -13.16 -11.70
N GLU A 180 2.13 -13.92 -12.52
CA GLU A 180 3.45 -14.50 -12.27
C GLU A 180 4.53 -13.42 -12.07
N ASP A 181 4.37 -12.28 -12.71
CA ASP A 181 5.31 -11.15 -12.65
C ASP A 181 4.97 -10.14 -11.53
N LEU A 182 3.85 -10.33 -10.82
CA LEU A 182 3.36 -9.33 -9.85
C LEU A 182 4.36 -9.10 -8.71
N LEU A 183 4.73 -10.14 -7.98
CA LEU A 183 5.72 -10.03 -6.90
C LEU A 183 7.13 -9.69 -7.42
N PRO A 184 7.64 -10.31 -8.49
CA PRO A 184 8.90 -9.90 -9.11
C PRO A 184 8.95 -8.41 -9.46
N THR A 185 7.88 -7.86 -10.05
CA THR A 185 7.80 -6.42 -10.38
C THR A 185 7.79 -5.54 -9.13
N CYS A 186 7.04 -5.94 -8.09
CA CYS A 186 7.03 -5.21 -6.82
C CYS A 186 8.41 -5.23 -6.13
N ARG A 187 9.09 -6.38 -6.13
CA ARG A 187 10.46 -6.51 -5.58
C ARG A 187 11.47 -5.69 -6.38
N GLN A 188 11.38 -5.68 -7.71
CA GLN A 188 12.24 -4.82 -8.54
C GLN A 188 12.02 -3.34 -8.23
N LEU A 189 10.76 -2.91 -8.11
CA LEU A 189 10.45 -1.52 -7.73
C LEU A 189 10.99 -1.19 -6.33
N ALA A 190 10.85 -2.10 -5.37
CA ALA A 190 11.41 -1.94 -4.03
C ALA A 190 12.94 -1.88 -4.06
N ALA A 191 13.60 -2.76 -4.83
CA ALA A 191 15.06 -2.71 -5.02
C ALA A 191 15.51 -1.38 -5.64
N ASP A 192 14.75 -0.86 -6.60
CA ASP A 192 14.99 0.46 -7.18
C ASP A 192 14.91 1.58 -6.13
N MET A 193 13.91 1.54 -5.24
CA MET A 193 13.79 2.49 -4.13
C MET A 193 14.97 2.39 -3.15
N LEU A 194 15.44 1.18 -2.86
CA LEU A 194 16.57 0.94 -1.95
C LEU A 194 17.91 1.47 -2.49
N THR A 195 18.00 1.80 -3.77
CA THR A 195 19.17 2.52 -4.32
C THR A 195 19.20 4.00 -3.94
N CYS A 196 18.10 4.55 -3.44
CA CYS A 196 18.00 5.93 -2.99
C CYS A 196 18.59 6.08 -1.57
N GLN A 197 18.89 7.33 -1.20
CA GLN A 197 19.21 7.64 0.20
C GLN A 197 17.98 7.43 1.06
N ARG A 198 18.07 6.51 2.02
CA ARG A 198 16.94 6.05 2.84
C ARG A 198 16.20 7.20 3.52
N ASP A 199 16.93 8.05 4.24
CA ASP A 199 16.32 9.15 4.99
C ASP A 199 15.64 10.17 4.07
N VAL A 200 16.23 10.40 2.89
CA VAL A 200 15.67 11.30 1.87
C VAL A 200 14.42 10.69 1.26
N MET A 201 14.44 9.40 0.93
CA MET A 201 13.27 8.67 0.41
C MET A 201 12.10 8.73 1.42
N PHE A 202 12.34 8.48 2.69
CA PHE A 202 11.34 8.55 3.74
C PHE A 202 10.81 9.98 3.92
N GLN A 203 11.69 10.97 3.82
CA GLN A 203 11.28 12.37 3.91
C GLN A 203 10.44 12.78 2.69
N TYR A 204 10.77 12.32 1.47
CA TYR A 204 9.96 12.57 0.27
C TYR A 204 8.56 11.96 0.39
N LYS A 205 8.46 10.68 0.86
CA LYS A 205 7.15 10.08 1.15
C LYS A 205 6.33 10.96 2.08
N ARG A 206 6.92 11.36 3.21
CA ARG A 206 6.26 12.23 4.20
C ARG A 206 5.83 13.58 3.61
N MET A 207 6.67 14.19 2.78
CA MET A 207 6.37 15.48 2.13
C MET A 207 5.21 15.35 1.15
N ILE A 208 5.16 14.28 0.35
CA ILE A 208 4.06 14.00 -0.58
C ILE A 208 2.77 13.74 0.20
N ASP A 209 2.80 12.85 1.22
CA ASP A 209 1.63 12.52 2.03
C ASP A 209 1.07 13.77 2.72
N ARG A 210 1.93 14.54 3.37
CA ARG A 210 1.51 15.76 4.06
C ARG A 210 1.06 16.85 3.10
N GLY A 211 1.77 17.04 2.01
CA GLY A 211 1.46 18.05 0.99
C GLY A 211 0.10 17.79 0.34
N PHE A 212 -0.29 16.52 0.18
CA PHE A 212 -1.59 16.16 -0.38
C PHE A 212 -2.78 16.54 0.52
N ASP A 213 -2.56 16.71 1.81
CA ASP A 213 -3.58 17.16 2.77
C ASP A 213 -3.68 18.69 2.90
N LEU A 214 -2.78 19.45 2.24
CA LEU A 214 -2.65 20.90 2.31
C LEU A 214 -3.20 21.57 1.04
N THR A 215 -3.36 22.88 1.08
CA THR A 215 -3.48 23.67 -0.16
C THR A 215 -2.14 23.66 -0.90
N LEU A 216 -2.14 23.90 -2.21
CA LEU A 216 -0.89 23.94 -2.99
C LEU A 216 0.11 24.94 -2.40
N GLY A 217 -0.36 26.12 -1.98
CA GLY A 217 0.49 27.15 -1.37
C GLY A 217 1.14 26.66 -0.07
N ASP A 218 0.33 26.14 0.84
CA ASP A 218 0.82 25.61 2.12
C ASP A 218 1.74 24.40 1.92
N ALA A 219 1.50 23.57 0.91
CA ALA A 219 2.34 22.43 0.57
C ALA A 219 3.73 22.88 0.07
N MET A 220 3.78 23.92 -0.77
CA MET A 220 5.04 24.51 -1.23
C MET A 220 5.82 25.16 -0.08
N ASP A 221 5.14 25.84 0.83
CA ASP A 221 5.78 26.44 2.01
C ASP A 221 6.33 25.35 2.94
N TYR A 222 5.58 24.26 3.14
CA TYR A 222 6.04 23.10 3.90
C TYR A 222 7.28 22.44 3.28
N GLU A 223 7.31 22.27 1.95
CA GLU A 223 8.48 21.76 1.23
C GLU A 223 9.73 22.64 1.48
N VAL A 224 9.58 23.95 1.39
CA VAL A 224 10.66 24.93 1.65
C VAL A 224 11.14 24.81 3.09
N GLU A 225 10.22 24.68 4.07
CA GLU A 225 10.57 24.52 5.48
C GLU A 225 11.36 23.23 5.72
N VAL A 226 10.89 22.11 5.21
CA VAL A 226 11.57 20.81 5.32
C VAL A 226 12.96 20.87 4.67
N ASN A 227 13.08 21.48 3.48
CA ASN A 227 14.35 21.61 2.79
C ASN A 227 15.35 22.46 3.56
N ARG A 228 14.91 23.54 4.22
CA ARG A 228 15.79 24.38 5.08
C ARG A 228 16.34 23.63 6.28
N MET A 229 15.57 22.68 6.84
CA MET A 229 16.02 21.88 7.99
C MET A 229 16.92 20.70 7.56
N TYR A 230 16.85 20.31 6.31
CA TYR A 230 17.64 19.19 5.80
C TYR A 230 19.10 19.59 5.59
N ARG A 231 20.01 18.85 6.21
CA ARG A 231 21.44 18.95 5.94
C ARG A 231 21.77 18.10 4.74
N GLY A 232 21.88 18.71 3.58
CA GLY A 232 22.22 18.02 2.33
C GLY A 232 23.53 17.23 2.39
N PRO A 233 23.79 16.38 1.40
CA PRO A 233 25.03 15.63 1.29
C PRO A 233 26.23 16.58 1.07
N LYS A 234 27.42 16.12 1.43
CA LYS A 234 28.65 16.84 1.11
C LYS A 234 28.90 16.81 -0.41
N PRO A 235 29.62 17.83 -0.97
CA PRO A 235 29.90 17.87 -2.41
C PRO A 235 30.57 16.61 -2.97
N GLU A 236 31.48 16.00 -2.19
CA GLU A 236 32.17 14.76 -2.55
C GLU A 236 31.19 13.60 -2.74
N GLU A 237 30.25 13.42 -1.81
CA GLU A 237 29.22 12.40 -1.86
C GLU A 237 28.28 12.56 -3.06
N VAL A 238 28.00 13.81 -3.46
CA VAL A 238 27.22 14.11 -4.68
C VAL A 238 28.00 13.64 -5.91
N GLY A 239 29.31 13.92 -5.97
CA GLY A 239 30.18 13.51 -7.07
C GLY A 239 30.22 12.00 -7.27
N GLU A 240 30.35 11.23 -6.19
CA GLU A 240 30.33 9.77 -6.22
C GLU A 240 29.01 9.20 -6.75
N ARG A 241 27.88 9.79 -6.34
CA ARG A 241 26.53 9.36 -6.77
C ARG A 241 26.21 9.70 -8.23
N LEU A 242 26.79 10.77 -8.79
CA LEU A 242 26.52 11.20 -10.17
C LEU A 242 26.85 10.11 -11.20
N ALA A 243 27.92 9.35 -11.00
CA ALA A 243 28.28 8.25 -11.89
C ALA A 243 27.21 7.14 -11.92
N GLY A 244 26.71 6.77 -10.74
CA GLY A 244 25.62 5.78 -10.57
C GLY A 244 24.31 6.26 -11.20
N ILE A 245 23.92 7.52 -10.98
CA ILE A 245 22.70 8.12 -11.56
C ILE A 245 22.76 8.08 -13.10
N ARG A 246 23.90 8.44 -13.69
CA ARG A 246 24.09 8.42 -15.14
C ARG A 246 24.07 7.00 -15.71
N ALA A 247 24.68 6.03 -15.02
CA ALA A 247 24.67 4.63 -15.42
C ALA A 247 23.24 4.07 -15.41
N ARG A 248 22.48 4.33 -14.34
CA ARG A 248 21.07 3.94 -14.21
C ARG A 248 20.22 4.56 -15.33
N GLY A 249 20.36 5.86 -15.59
CA GLY A 249 19.60 6.53 -16.66
C GLY A 249 19.85 5.92 -18.04
N ARG A 250 21.10 5.52 -18.35
CA ARG A 250 21.42 4.80 -19.58
C ARG A 250 20.77 3.43 -19.66
N ALA A 251 20.87 2.63 -18.58
CA ALA A 251 20.28 1.30 -18.52
C ALA A 251 18.75 1.33 -18.70
N GLN A 252 18.08 2.32 -18.10
CA GLN A 252 16.63 2.50 -18.25
C GLN A 252 16.25 2.93 -19.69
N ALA A 253 17.05 3.78 -20.33
CA ALA A 253 16.79 4.18 -21.71
C ALA A 253 17.02 3.05 -22.73
N GLU A 254 17.93 2.13 -22.45
CA GLU A 254 18.20 0.93 -23.26
C GLU A 254 17.12 -0.14 -23.07
N GLY A 255 16.63 -0.34 -21.83
CA GLY A 255 15.56 -1.29 -21.51
C GLY A 255 14.15 -0.84 -21.92
N ALA A 256 13.97 0.42 -22.31
CA ALA A 256 12.69 0.98 -22.77
C ALA A 256 12.51 0.90 -24.31
N ARG A 257 13.49 0.35 -25.05
CA ARG A 257 13.45 0.10 -26.49
C ARG A 257 13.11 -1.36 -26.79
#